data_749aa3a6438eceef29ce0dc05702b835
#
_entry.id   749aa3a6438eceef29ce0dc05702b835
#
_cell.length_a   1.000
_cell.length_b   1.000
_cell.length_c   1.000
_cell.angle_alpha   90.00
_cell.angle_beta   90.00
_cell.angle_gamma   90.00
#
_symmetry.space_group_name_H-M   'P 1'
#
loop_
_entity.id
_entity.type
_entity.pdbx_description
1 polymer ?
#
loop_
_entity_poly.entity_id
_entity_poly.type
_entity_poly.pdbx_seq_one_letter_code
_entity_poly.pdbx_strand_id
1 'polypeptide(L)'
;MNGELDFDDILYFPEEIVTEKIANDILVISVTTANWIVLKNKIQLSLLNKLREGWMIGQVVEEIESEEEMASFKSLLAAIFARKFAGVGVLPTKEYLEGYKMLNIYITNACNLRCKHCFMRSGTKLKSELSLENWIGILSDFKVSGGENVTFSGGEPLMFKGFANILKHAHDIGLKVTVLSNGLLWTENMIEELAPFIDEIQFSIDGVNERTNAVVRGEGNFDVVVETVVKFSNLGVKTSVSTTFTYENLEDDTDVRYKELVVAVRRRTSNEVFFKLSKKLLPGRNVNISSEENEKYSKRIKGIESFVDKNADYENFIAGHSPNLIAKNCGLGGMSINADGSVYFCNRIYEVESYGNVLEHPISYFMEKGKEIHEETSVDNVEPCSRCFLRYICDGGCRIDDFDFSGKLKNTVKPYRQITCTDEKKHKLMKRMIDSFDYFYDFDS
;
A
#
# COMPACT_ATOMS: atom_id res chain seq x y z
N MET A 1 2.57 14.79 -22.11
CA MET A 1 2.22 15.19 -23.48
C MET A 1 1.30 16.41 -23.36
N ASN A 2 1.80 17.59 -23.75
CA ASN A 2 0.99 18.81 -23.87
C ASN A 2 0.58 18.94 -25.34
N GLY A 3 -0.20 18.00 -25.85
CA GLY A 3 -0.78 18.08 -27.19
C GLY A 3 -2.18 18.68 -27.04
N GLU A 4 -2.46 19.75 -27.74
CA GLU A 4 -3.84 20.18 -27.99
C GLU A 4 -4.56 19.04 -28.72
N LEU A 5 -5.80 18.74 -28.30
CA LEU A 5 -6.65 17.78 -28.97
C LEU A 5 -7.07 18.38 -30.33
N ASP A 6 -6.90 17.60 -31.37
CA ASP A 6 -7.37 17.96 -32.71
C ASP A 6 -8.73 17.32 -33.01
N PHE A 7 -9.52 17.94 -33.85
CA PHE A 7 -10.81 17.41 -34.30
C PHE A 7 -10.67 16.09 -35.08
N ASP A 8 -9.52 15.83 -35.68
CA ASP A 8 -9.24 14.59 -36.40
C ASP A 8 -8.71 13.47 -35.50
N ASP A 9 -8.55 13.73 -34.20
CA ASP A 9 -8.07 12.73 -33.27
C ASP A 9 -9.07 11.61 -33.05
N ILE A 10 -8.56 10.36 -33.03
CA ILE A 10 -9.28 9.15 -32.64
C ILE A 10 -8.75 8.67 -31.31
N LEU A 11 -9.67 8.37 -30.38
CA LEU A 11 -9.33 7.81 -29.09
C LEU A 11 -9.29 6.28 -29.13
N TYR A 12 -8.21 5.71 -28.63
CA TYR A 12 -8.00 4.27 -28.52
C TYR A 12 -8.28 3.79 -27.11
N PHE A 13 -9.28 2.94 -26.97
CA PHE A 13 -9.74 2.39 -25.69
C PHE A 13 -9.23 0.98 -25.47
N PRO A 14 -9.02 0.56 -24.17
CA PRO A 14 -8.76 -0.83 -23.83
C PRO A 14 -9.88 -1.77 -24.31
N GLU A 15 -9.53 -3.02 -24.61
CA GLU A 15 -10.47 -3.99 -25.22
C GLU A 15 -11.61 -4.38 -24.28
N GLU A 16 -11.34 -4.64 -23.01
CA GLU A 16 -12.30 -5.16 -22.04
C GLU A 16 -12.83 -4.02 -21.15
N ILE A 17 -13.98 -3.46 -21.53
CA ILE A 17 -14.68 -2.40 -20.78
C ILE A 17 -16.02 -2.91 -20.29
N VAL A 18 -16.26 -2.79 -18.97
CA VAL A 18 -17.52 -3.12 -18.29
C VAL A 18 -18.18 -1.84 -17.83
N THR A 19 -19.50 -1.78 -17.95
CA THR A 19 -20.31 -0.65 -17.50
C THR A 19 -21.29 -1.12 -16.44
N GLU A 20 -21.26 -0.51 -15.25
CA GLU A 20 -22.12 -0.81 -14.13
C GLU A 20 -22.91 0.44 -13.70
N LYS A 21 -24.21 0.27 -13.46
CA LYS A 21 -25.04 1.36 -12.95
C LYS A 21 -25.15 1.26 -11.42
N ILE A 22 -24.69 2.26 -10.72
CA ILE A 22 -24.71 2.36 -9.25
C ILE A 22 -25.47 3.63 -8.87
N ALA A 23 -26.67 3.48 -8.35
CA ALA A 23 -27.59 4.59 -8.09
C ALA A 23 -27.86 5.43 -9.37
N ASN A 24 -27.44 6.68 -9.38
CA ASN A 24 -27.60 7.59 -10.53
C ASN A 24 -26.36 7.62 -11.43
N ASP A 25 -25.23 7.14 -10.97
CA ASP A 25 -23.96 7.16 -11.67
C ASP A 25 -23.75 5.92 -12.55
N ILE A 26 -22.93 6.07 -13.58
CA ILE A 26 -22.52 5.00 -14.47
C ILE A 26 -21.01 4.82 -14.33
N LEU A 27 -20.62 3.72 -13.70
CA LEU A 27 -19.22 3.35 -13.53
C LEU A 27 -18.73 2.60 -14.78
N VAL A 28 -17.73 3.12 -15.45
CA VAL A 28 -17.12 2.49 -16.63
C VAL A 28 -15.72 2.01 -16.26
N ILE A 29 -15.50 0.70 -16.34
CA ILE A 29 -14.28 0.04 -15.84
C ILE A 29 -13.54 -0.57 -17.03
N SER A 30 -12.28 -0.22 -17.18
CA SER A 30 -11.35 -0.97 -18.02
C SER A 30 -10.72 -2.08 -17.20
N VAL A 31 -11.15 -3.30 -17.47
CA VAL A 31 -10.69 -4.48 -16.71
C VAL A 31 -9.18 -4.69 -16.88
N THR A 32 -8.70 -4.59 -18.12
CA THR A 32 -7.30 -4.91 -18.48
C THR A 32 -6.28 -3.86 -18.07
N THR A 33 -6.72 -2.67 -17.64
CA THR A 33 -5.82 -1.58 -17.21
C THR A 33 -6.04 -1.15 -15.76
N ALA A 34 -6.89 -1.86 -15.00
CA ALA A 34 -7.24 -1.50 -13.63
C ALA A 34 -7.72 -0.05 -13.48
N ASN A 35 -8.40 0.48 -14.48
CA ASN A 35 -8.76 1.89 -14.55
C ASN A 35 -10.28 2.08 -14.67
N TRP A 36 -10.79 3.24 -14.27
CA TRP A 36 -12.21 3.56 -14.37
C TRP A 36 -12.46 5.05 -14.54
N ILE A 37 -13.64 5.37 -15.07
CA ILE A 37 -14.24 6.70 -15.08
C ILE A 37 -15.68 6.62 -14.60
N VAL A 38 -16.24 7.75 -14.18
CA VAL A 38 -17.64 7.86 -13.75
C VAL A 38 -18.36 8.81 -14.68
N LEU A 39 -19.52 8.38 -15.19
CA LEU A 39 -20.40 9.19 -16.03
C LEU A 39 -21.65 9.54 -15.23
N LYS A 40 -22.10 10.80 -15.34
CA LYS A 40 -23.21 11.35 -14.57
C LYS A 40 -24.57 11.20 -15.26
N ASN A 41 -24.57 10.97 -16.57
CA ASN A 41 -25.78 10.88 -17.35
C ASN A 41 -25.65 9.92 -18.55
N LYS A 42 -26.78 9.65 -19.20
CA LYS A 42 -26.84 8.79 -20.38
C LYS A 42 -26.27 9.45 -21.64
N ILE A 43 -26.22 10.77 -21.70
CA ILE A 43 -25.62 11.50 -22.82
C ILE A 43 -24.13 11.18 -22.87
N GLN A 44 -23.42 11.28 -21.75
CA GLN A 44 -22.01 10.89 -21.67
C GLN A 44 -21.77 9.44 -22.09
N LEU A 45 -22.66 8.52 -21.73
CA LEU A 45 -22.54 7.12 -22.17
C LEU A 45 -22.73 6.95 -23.68
N SER A 46 -23.67 7.67 -24.27
CA SER A 46 -23.87 7.67 -25.72
C SER A 46 -22.66 8.19 -26.47
N LEU A 47 -22.12 9.34 -26.01
CA LEU A 47 -20.92 9.96 -26.58
C LEU A 47 -19.67 9.07 -26.42
N LEU A 48 -19.50 8.45 -25.26
CA LEU A 48 -18.43 7.47 -25.03
C LEU A 48 -18.49 6.31 -26.01
N ASN A 49 -19.69 5.78 -26.30
CA ASN A 49 -19.86 4.68 -27.24
C ASN A 49 -19.46 5.08 -28.67
N LYS A 50 -19.82 6.27 -29.13
CA LYS A 50 -19.37 6.81 -30.44
C LYS A 50 -17.83 6.86 -30.51
N LEU A 51 -17.18 7.42 -29.49
CA LEU A 51 -15.71 7.47 -29.41
C LEU A 51 -15.10 6.06 -29.44
N ARG A 52 -15.71 5.08 -28.75
CA ARG A 52 -15.24 3.68 -28.73
C ARG A 52 -15.47 2.96 -30.07
N GLU A 53 -16.42 3.38 -30.86
CA GLU A 53 -16.67 2.90 -32.23
C GLU A 53 -15.67 3.48 -33.23
N GLY A 54 -14.75 4.35 -32.80
CA GLY A 54 -13.68 4.93 -33.60
C GLY A 54 -14.04 6.25 -34.28
N TRP A 55 -15.09 6.93 -33.81
CA TRP A 55 -15.41 8.27 -34.30
C TRP A 55 -14.33 9.26 -33.91
N MET A 56 -13.97 10.13 -34.85
CA MET A 56 -13.10 11.28 -34.57
C MET A 56 -13.80 12.24 -33.61
N ILE A 57 -13.03 12.96 -32.80
CA ILE A 57 -13.57 13.98 -31.88
C ILE A 57 -14.45 14.97 -32.62
N GLY A 58 -14.03 15.44 -33.80
CA GLY A 58 -14.79 16.37 -34.64
C GLY A 58 -16.13 15.79 -35.07
N GLN A 59 -16.18 14.53 -35.51
CA GLN A 59 -17.44 13.88 -35.90
C GLN A 59 -18.45 13.82 -34.79
N VAL A 60 -17.96 13.58 -33.53
CA VAL A 60 -18.83 13.59 -32.35
C VAL A 60 -19.37 15.00 -32.08
N VAL A 61 -18.50 16.01 -32.22
CA VAL A 61 -18.85 17.42 -32.01
C VAL A 61 -19.90 17.90 -33.05
N GLU A 62 -19.79 17.48 -34.29
CA GLU A 62 -20.73 17.83 -35.37
C GLU A 62 -22.16 17.30 -35.10
N GLU A 63 -22.30 16.23 -34.34
CA GLU A 63 -23.63 15.66 -33.99
C GLU A 63 -24.20 16.20 -32.67
N ILE A 64 -23.52 17.11 -31.98
CA ILE A 64 -24.00 17.74 -30.76
C ILE A 64 -25.01 18.86 -31.11
N GLU A 65 -26.25 18.71 -30.63
CA GLU A 65 -27.34 19.63 -30.95
C GLU A 65 -27.68 20.63 -29.84
N SER A 66 -27.13 20.43 -28.62
CA SER A 66 -27.47 21.25 -27.44
C SER A 66 -26.23 21.65 -26.60
N GLU A 67 -26.37 22.73 -25.83
CA GLU A 67 -25.37 23.15 -24.86
C GLU A 67 -25.14 22.08 -23.76
N GLU A 68 -26.21 21.37 -23.37
CA GLU A 68 -26.15 20.28 -22.39
C GLU A 68 -25.30 19.11 -22.90
N GLU A 69 -25.48 18.73 -24.18
CA GLU A 69 -24.65 17.69 -24.80
C GLU A 69 -23.20 18.13 -24.91
N MET A 70 -22.94 19.38 -25.28
CA MET A 70 -21.59 19.90 -25.35
C MET A 70 -20.91 19.95 -23.98
N ALA A 71 -21.61 20.34 -22.92
CA ALA A 71 -21.11 20.30 -21.55
C ALA A 71 -20.80 18.85 -21.12
N SER A 72 -21.72 17.93 -21.41
CA SER A 72 -21.54 16.48 -21.15
C SER A 72 -20.34 15.90 -21.90
N PHE A 73 -20.10 16.34 -23.13
CA PHE A 73 -18.95 15.90 -23.92
C PHE A 73 -17.62 16.41 -23.34
N LYS A 74 -17.54 17.69 -22.96
CA LYS A 74 -16.35 18.27 -22.32
C LYS A 74 -16.01 17.57 -21.01
N SER A 75 -17.01 17.33 -20.14
CA SER A 75 -16.84 16.62 -18.88
C SER A 75 -16.38 15.17 -19.13
N LEU A 76 -16.95 14.47 -20.14
CA LEU A 76 -16.50 13.14 -20.53
C LEU A 76 -15.01 13.12 -20.96
N LEU A 77 -14.61 14.03 -21.84
CA LEU A 77 -13.20 14.11 -22.28
C LEU A 77 -12.27 14.42 -21.11
N ALA A 78 -12.66 15.35 -20.23
CA ALA A 78 -11.89 15.66 -19.02
C ALA A 78 -11.69 14.41 -18.14
N ALA A 79 -12.74 13.60 -17.93
CA ALA A 79 -12.66 12.34 -17.18
C ALA A 79 -11.72 11.32 -17.85
N ILE A 80 -11.83 11.15 -19.17
CA ILE A 80 -10.98 10.24 -19.96
C ILE A 80 -9.51 10.61 -19.81
N PHE A 81 -9.16 11.89 -19.97
CA PHE A 81 -7.76 12.33 -19.93
C PHE A 81 -7.18 12.40 -18.52
N ALA A 82 -7.95 12.86 -17.52
CA ALA A 82 -7.51 12.88 -16.14
C ALA A 82 -7.13 11.48 -15.63
N ARG A 83 -7.88 10.47 -16.06
CA ARG A 83 -7.61 9.06 -15.71
C ARG A 83 -6.75 8.32 -16.74
N LYS A 84 -6.31 8.94 -17.83
CA LYS A 84 -5.62 8.25 -18.93
C LYS A 84 -6.37 6.99 -19.36
N PHE A 85 -7.70 7.10 -19.44
CA PHE A 85 -8.60 5.96 -19.69
C PHE A 85 -8.57 5.52 -21.14
N ALA A 86 -8.26 6.44 -22.06
CA ALA A 86 -7.97 6.19 -23.46
C ALA A 86 -6.72 6.98 -23.88
N GLY A 87 -6.13 6.63 -25.01
CA GLY A 87 -4.99 7.34 -25.58
C GLY A 87 -5.30 7.87 -26.97
N VAL A 88 -4.65 8.97 -27.37
CA VAL A 88 -4.75 9.53 -28.72
C VAL A 88 -3.82 8.78 -29.66
N GLY A 89 -4.35 8.15 -30.68
CA GLY A 89 -3.57 7.41 -31.69
C GLY A 89 -2.89 6.14 -31.19
N VAL A 90 -2.92 5.86 -29.87
CA VAL A 90 -2.26 4.70 -29.25
C VAL A 90 -3.01 4.27 -27.99
N LEU A 91 -2.99 2.98 -27.71
CA LEU A 91 -3.54 2.43 -26.44
C LEU A 91 -2.74 2.92 -25.22
N PRO A 92 -3.41 3.13 -24.06
CA PRO A 92 -2.73 3.41 -22.80
C PRO A 92 -1.74 2.30 -22.44
N THR A 93 -0.54 2.68 -22.02
CA THR A 93 0.49 1.74 -21.54
C THR A 93 0.10 1.17 -20.18
N LYS A 94 0.43 -0.11 -19.95
CA LYS A 94 0.18 -0.81 -18.69
C LYS A 94 1.50 -0.95 -17.93
N GLU A 95 1.43 -0.79 -16.62
CA GLU A 95 2.52 -1.08 -15.69
C GLU A 95 2.06 -2.14 -14.70
N TYR A 96 2.98 -2.99 -14.23
CA TYR A 96 2.68 -4.07 -13.29
C TYR A 96 3.44 -3.87 -11.99
N LEU A 97 2.74 -4.03 -10.87
CA LEU A 97 3.37 -4.12 -9.56
C LEU A 97 3.92 -5.54 -9.35
N GLU A 98 5.23 -5.65 -9.34
CA GLU A 98 5.94 -6.92 -9.19
C GLU A 98 6.39 -7.09 -7.73
N GLY A 99 5.48 -7.58 -6.87
CA GLY A 99 5.70 -7.71 -5.44
C GLY A 99 6.92 -8.54 -5.06
N TYR A 100 7.34 -9.48 -5.90
CA TYR A 100 8.55 -10.30 -5.69
C TYR A 100 9.87 -9.52 -5.82
N LYS A 101 9.87 -8.30 -6.35
CA LYS A 101 11.03 -7.39 -6.38
C LYS A 101 11.23 -6.59 -5.08
N MET A 102 10.44 -6.90 -4.05
CA MET A 102 10.51 -6.27 -2.73
C MET A 102 11.14 -7.23 -1.72
N LEU A 103 12.05 -6.72 -0.91
CA LEU A 103 12.69 -7.45 0.17
C LEU A 103 12.40 -6.79 1.51
N ASN A 104 11.79 -7.55 2.43
CA ASN A 104 11.64 -7.13 3.82
C ASN A 104 12.71 -7.81 4.68
N ILE A 105 13.49 -7.05 5.42
CA ILE A 105 14.55 -7.56 6.31
C ILE A 105 14.17 -7.29 7.75
N TYR A 106 14.06 -8.35 8.55
CA TYR A 106 14.01 -8.29 10.01
C TYR A 106 15.43 -8.48 10.54
N ILE A 107 16.22 -7.40 10.48
CA ILE A 107 17.68 -7.42 10.60
C ILE A 107 18.21 -7.95 11.93
N THR A 108 17.44 -7.77 13.01
CA THR A 108 17.72 -8.27 14.36
C THR A 108 16.42 -8.48 15.14
N ASN A 109 16.42 -9.42 16.08
CA ASN A 109 15.34 -9.53 17.05
C ASN A 109 15.59 -8.67 18.30
N ALA A 110 16.78 -8.06 18.45
CA ALA A 110 17.06 -7.13 19.52
C ALA A 110 16.18 -5.88 19.38
N CYS A 111 15.60 -5.44 20.51
CA CYS A 111 14.81 -4.21 20.58
C CYS A 111 14.98 -3.59 21.97
N ASN A 112 15.10 -2.28 22.03
CA ASN A 112 15.13 -1.50 23.26
C ASN A 112 13.75 -1.33 23.90
N LEU A 113 12.67 -1.75 23.21
CA LEU A 113 11.29 -1.73 23.70
C LEU A 113 10.70 -3.13 23.90
N ARG A 114 9.59 -3.18 24.65
CA ARG A 114 8.79 -4.40 24.92
C ARG A 114 7.30 -4.15 24.68
N CYS A 115 6.96 -3.56 23.52
CA CYS A 115 5.58 -3.19 23.18
C CYS A 115 4.61 -4.36 23.33
N LYS A 116 3.40 -4.08 23.89
CA LYS A 116 2.40 -5.10 24.18
C LYS A 116 1.87 -5.82 22.92
N HIS A 117 1.67 -5.07 21.85
CA HIS A 117 1.16 -5.60 20.57
C HIS A 117 2.24 -6.16 19.64
N CYS A 118 3.51 -6.19 20.06
CA CYS A 118 4.59 -6.62 19.20
C CYS A 118 4.39 -8.05 18.69
N PHE A 119 4.04 -8.20 17.41
CA PHE A 119 3.81 -9.50 16.78
C PHE A 119 5.10 -10.32 16.66
N MET A 120 6.26 -9.63 16.48
CA MET A 120 7.59 -10.24 16.48
C MET A 120 8.03 -10.72 17.88
N ARG A 121 7.39 -10.25 18.95
CA ARG A 121 7.81 -10.47 20.34
C ARG A 121 9.29 -10.15 20.57
N SER A 122 9.79 -9.18 19.80
CA SER A 122 11.20 -8.77 19.79
C SER A 122 11.71 -8.29 21.12
N GLY A 123 13.02 -8.33 21.29
CA GLY A 123 13.63 -7.84 22.50
C GLY A 123 15.05 -8.31 22.73
N THR A 124 15.32 -9.59 22.73
CA THR A 124 16.64 -10.15 22.89
C THR A 124 17.19 -10.63 21.55
N LYS A 125 18.45 -10.34 21.28
CA LYS A 125 19.15 -10.84 20.11
C LYS A 125 19.07 -12.35 20.03
N LEU A 126 18.79 -12.91 18.85
CA LEU A 126 18.88 -14.35 18.63
C LEU A 126 20.34 -14.81 18.60
N LYS A 127 20.58 -16.06 18.99
CA LYS A 127 21.95 -16.63 18.94
C LYS A 127 22.45 -16.84 17.52
N SER A 128 21.54 -17.04 16.58
CA SER A 128 21.76 -17.38 15.17
C SER A 128 21.57 -16.19 14.21
N GLU A 129 21.64 -14.95 14.70
CA GLU A 129 21.51 -13.81 13.79
C GLU A 129 22.67 -13.72 12.78
N LEU A 130 22.31 -13.37 11.55
CA LEU A 130 23.26 -13.16 10.46
C LEU A 130 24.28 -12.04 10.78
N SER A 131 25.48 -12.18 10.22
CA SER A 131 26.54 -11.18 10.35
C SER A 131 26.32 -9.97 9.41
N LEU A 132 27.11 -8.93 9.60
CA LEU A 132 27.17 -7.77 8.70
C LEU A 132 27.47 -8.22 7.26
N GLU A 133 28.46 -9.08 7.10
CA GLU A 133 28.92 -9.60 5.80
C GLU A 133 27.82 -10.40 5.09
N ASN A 134 27.05 -11.21 5.85
CA ASN A 134 25.89 -11.93 5.29
C ASN A 134 24.85 -10.95 4.74
N TRP A 135 24.48 -9.91 5.49
CA TRP A 135 23.52 -8.91 5.03
C TRP A 135 23.98 -8.13 3.80
N ILE A 136 25.25 -7.73 3.75
CA ILE A 136 25.87 -7.07 2.59
C ILE A 136 25.78 -7.99 1.35
N GLY A 137 26.14 -9.28 1.51
CA GLY A 137 26.04 -10.26 0.44
C GLY A 137 24.62 -10.47 -0.07
N ILE A 138 23.66 -10.63 0.86
CA ILE A 138 22.22 -10.78 0.54
C ILE A 138 21.70 -9.59 -0.27
N LEU A 139 22.02 -8.35 0.12
CA LEU A 139 21.58 -7.15 -0.59
C LEU A 139 22.17 -7.08 -2.01
N SER A 140 23.46 -7.38 -2.13
CA SER A 140 24.14 -7.42 -3.44
C SER A 140 23.55 -8.47 -4.36
N ASP A 141 23.33 -9.68 -3.86
CA ASP A 141 22.70 -10.77 -4.63
C ASP A 141 21.25 -10.45 -4.99
N PHE A 142 20.50 -9.80 -4.08
CA PHE A 142 19.14 -9.36 -4.33
C PHE A 142 19.09 -8.33 -5.47
N LYS A 143 19.99 -7.33 -5.45
CA LYS A 143 20.08 -6.33 -6.52
C LYS A 143 20.45 -6.95 -7.86
N VAL A 144 21.46 -7.83 -7.89
CA VAL A 144 21.89 -8.53 -9.11
C VAL A 144 20.76 -9.41 -9.66
N SER A 145 19.94 -9.99 -8.80
CA SER A 145 18.77 -10.80 -9.17
C SER A 145 17.55 -9.97 -9.62
N GLY A 146 17.66 -8.64 -9.75
CA GLY A 146 16.61 -7.75 -10.21
C GLY A 146 15.75 -7.15 -9.10
N GLY A 147 16.20 -7.23 -7.84
CA GLY A 147 15.54 -6.57 -6.71
C GLY A 147 15.58 -5.04 -6.82
N GLU A 148 14.52 -4.39 -6.37
CA GLU A 148 14.35 -2.94 -6.51
C GLU A 148 14.22 -2.21 -5.16
N ASN A 149 13.48 -2.80 -4.22
CA ASN A 149 13.12 -2.14 -2.96
C ASN A 149 13.51 -2.99 -1.76
N VAL A 150 14.09 -2.37 -0.72
CA VAL A 150 14.36 -3.02 0.56
C VAL A 150 13.72 -2.26 1.71
N THR A 151 13.09 -2.99 2.62
CA THR A 151 12.54 -2.46 3.86
C THR A 151 13.28 -3.08 5.04
N PHE A 152 13.95 -2.24 5.83
CA PHE A 152 14.61 -2.66 7.07
C PHE A 152 13.66 -2.52 8.26
N SER A 153 13.52 -3.59 9.02
CA SER A 153 12.70 -3.72 10.21
C SER A 153 13.36 -4.70 11.18
N GLY A 154 12.56 -5.31 12.04
CA GLY A 154 12.99 -6.34 12.99
C GLY A 154 12.51 -6.04 14.40
N GLY A 155 13.39 -6.13 15.40
CA GLY A 155 13.17 -5.50 16.70
C GLY A 155 13.30 -4.00 16.57
N GLU A 156 14.51 -3.51 16.65
CA GLU A 156 14.87 -2.14 16.27
C GLU A 156 16.13 -2.18 15.39
N PRO A 157 16.09 -1.70 14.14
CA PRO A 157 17.24 -1.79 13.24
C PRO A 157 18.53 -1.19 13.79
N LEU A 158 18.45 -0.08 14.52
CA LEU A 158 19.60 0.56 15.15
C LEU A 158 20.26 -0.26 16.27
N MET A 159 19.62 -1.32 16.74
CA MET A 159 20.22 -2.29 17.68
C MET A 159 21.19 -3.26 16.97
N PHE A 160 21.15 -3.34 15.63
CA PHE A 160 22.10 -4.15 14.87
C PHE A 160 23.40 -3.38 14.69
N LYS A 161 24.51 -3.94 15.23
CA LYS A 161 25.83 -3.33 15.08
C LYS A 161 26.26 -3.34 13.61
N GLY A 162 26.46 -2.17 13.02
CA GLY A 162 26.79 -2.02 11.60
C GLY A 162 25.59 -1.70 10.69
N PHE A 163 24.40 -1.39 11.27
CA PHE A 163 23.22 -1.01 10.48
C PHE A 163 23.52 0.15 9.52
N ALA A 164 24.27 1.17 9.96
CA ALA A 164 24.67 2.28 9.10
C ALA A 164 25.41 1.82 7.83
N ASN A 165 26.30 0.81 7.94
CA ASN A 165 27.03 0.28 6.80
C ASN A 165 26.10 -0.45 5.81
N ILE A 166 25.14 -1.21 6.35
CA ILE A 166 24.14 -1.93 5.55
C ILE A 166 23.22 -0.94 4.81
N LEU A 167 22.79 0.10 5.51
CA LEU A 167 21.93 1.15 4.96
C LEU A 167 22.61 1.86 3.78
N LYS A 168 23.85 2.31 3.99
CA LYS A 168 24.67 2.96 2.95
C LYS A 168 24.89 2.03 1.77
N HIS A 169 25.27 0.78 2.03
CA HIS A 169 25.46 -0.22 0.97
C HIS A 169 24.19 -0.43 0.13
N ALA A 170 23.03 -0.59 0.77
CA ALA A 170 21.76 -0.77 0.05
C ALA A 170 21.44 0.40 -0.89
N HIS A 171 21.65 1.64 -0.40
CA HIS A 171 21.48 2.84 -1.21
C HIS A 171 22.50 2.91 -2.35
N ASP A 172 23.78 2.68 -2.07
CA ASP A 172 24.89 2.82 -3.03
C ASP A 172 24.78 1.84 -4.20
N ILE A 173 24.21 0.65 -3.97
CA ILE A 173 23.90 -0.33 -5.04
C ILE A 173 22.59 -0.02 -5.77
N GLY A 174 21.91 1.09 -5.44
CA GLY A 174 20.71 1.58 -6.12
C GLY A 174 19.42 0.84 -5.75
N LEU A 175 19.31 0.33 -4.52
CA LEU A 175 18.03 -0.10 -3.96
C LEU A 175 17.27 1.10 -3.40
N LYS A 176 15.96 1.13 -3.55
CA LYS A 176 15.10 2.05 -2.83
C LYS A 176 14.96 1.57 -1.38
N VAL A 177 15.30 2.44 -0.44
CA VAL A 177 15.46 2.09 0.97
C VAL A 177 14.34 2.64 1.83
N THR A 178 13.64 1.74 2.53
CA THR A 178 12.66 2.08 3.56
C THR A 178 13.13 1.58 4.93
N VAL A 179 12.98 2.40 5.97
CA VAL A 179 13.32 2.03 7.35
C VAL A 179 12.08 2.10 8.23
N LEU A 180 11.82 1.03 9.00
CA LEU A 180 10.78 1.01 10.04
C LEU A 180 11.46 1.03 11.40
N SER A 181 11.27 2.09 12.19
CA SER A 181 11.95 2.30 13.47
C SER A 181 10.98 2.74 14.57
N ASN A 182 11.33 2.42 15.80
CA ASN A 182 10.64 2.95 16.97
C ASN A 182 11.04 4.41 17.29
N GLY A 183 12.07 4.94 16.65
CA GLY A 183 12.48 6.35 16.69
C GLY A 183 13.35 6.77 17.86
N LEU A 184 13.62 5.91 18.85
CA LEU A 184 14.26 6.31 20.12
C LEU A 184 15.80 6.38 20.07
N LEU A 185 16.42 5.61 19.18
CA LEU A 185 17.88 5.48 19.13
C LEU A 185 18.55 6.43 18.12
N TRP A 186 17.76 7.21 17.40
CA TRP A 186 18.26 8.20 16.45
C TRP A 186 18.83 9.42 17.18
N THR A 187 20.14 9.55 17.19
CA THR A 187 20.80 10.80 17.62
C THR A 187 20.80 11.82 16.50
N GLU A 188 20.98 13.09 16.83
CA GLU A 188 21.03 14.18 15.85
C GLU A 188 22.09 13.94 14.76
N ASN A 189 23.31 13.58 15.17
CA ASN A 189 24.38 13.25 14.25
C ASN A 189 24.03 12.06 13.33
N MET A 190 23.38 11.02 13.85
CA MET A 190 22.95 9.88 13.04
C MET A 190 21.89 10.28 12.03
N ILE A 191 20.95 11.14 12.41
CA ILE A 191 19.89 11.63 11.52
C ILE A 191 20.53 12.39 10.35
N GLU A 192 21.43 13.35 10.64
CA GLU A 192 22.13 14.14 9.61
C GLU A 192 22.99 13.26 8.70
N GLU A 193 23.69 12.27 9.27
CA GLU A 193 24.57 11.37 8.52
C GLU A 193 23.79 10.39 7.64
N LEU A 194 22.67 9.82 8.12
CA LEU A 194 22.03 8.68 7.49
C LEU A 194 20.76 9.03 6.68
N ALA A 195 20.14 10.19 6.92
CA ALA A 195 18.97 10.62 6.18
C ALA A 195 19.16 10.60 4.64
N PRO A 196 20.34 10.98 4.08
CA PRO A 196 20.55 10.94 2.63
C PRO A 196 20.49 9.55 1.99
N PHE A 197 20.58 8.49 2.79
CA PHE A 197 20.54 7.09 2.33
C PHE A 197 19.19 6.42 2.53
N ILE A 198 18.16 7.18 2.93
CA ILE A 198 16.81 6.69 3.24
C ILE A 198 15.80 7.39 2.33
N ASP A 199 15.11 6.63 1.49
CA ASP A 199 14.03 7.16 0.66
C ASP A 199 12.74 7.36 1.48
N GLU A 200 12.42 6.38 2.35
CA GLU A 200 11.24 6.43 3.20
C GLU A 200 11.56 5.97 4.62
N ILE A 201 11.00 6.66 5.62
CA ILE A 201 11.09 6.23 7.00
C ILE A 201 9.70 6.21 7.67
N GLN A 202 9.42 5.15 8.42
CA GLN A 202 8.20 5.04 9.19
C GLN A 202 8.53 4.91 10.67
N PHE A 203 7.95 5.78 11.47
CA PHE A 203 8.03 5.74 12.92
C PHE A 203 6.76 5.18 13.54
N SER A 204 6.88 4.67 14.74
CA SER A 204 5.76 4.08 15.44
C SER A 204 5.38 4.89 16.68
N ILE A 205 4.17 5.43 16.69
CA ILE A 205 3.55 6.13 17.82
C ILE A 205 2.18 5.51 18.05
N ASP A 206 1.96 4.84 19.19
CA ASP A 206 0.74 4.09 19.47
C ASP A 206 -0.17 4.73 20.51
N GLY A 207 -0.04 6.04 20.65
CA GLY A 207 -0.88 6.86 21.53
C GLY A 207 -1.01 8.27 21.03
N VAL A 208 -1.80 9.08 21.70
CA VAL A 208 -2.03 10.49 21.38
C VAL A 208 -1.23 11.46 22.25
N ASN A 209 -0.59 10.93 23.27
CA ASN A 209 0.30 11.63 24.22
C ASN A 209 1.15 10.60 24.97
N GLU A 210 2.07 11.05 25.84
CA GLU A 210 2.94 10.17 26.60
C GLU A 210 2.14 9.10 27.40
N ARG A 211 1.09 9.51 28.10
CA ARG A 211 0.29 8.59 28.93
C ARG A 211 -0.31 7.43 28.12
N THR A 212 -0.95 7.72 27.00
CA THR A 212 -1.59 6.69 26.17
C THR A 212 -0.57 5.88 25.35
N ASN A 213 0.53 6.50 24.93
CA ASN A 213 1.63 5.81 24.23
C ASN A 213 2.36 4.84 25.19
N ALA A 214 2.58 5.27 26.44
CA ALA A 214 3.25 4.45 27.45
C ALA A 214 2.51 3.14 27.76
N VAL A 215 1.18 3.12 27.68
CA VAL A 215 0.37 1.88 27.85
C VAL A 215 0.84 0.76 26.93
N VAL A 216 1.27 1.09 25.72
CA VAL A 216 1.66 0.13 24.68
C VAL A 216 3.19 -0.01 24.59
N ARG A 217 3.92 1.13 24.62
CA ARG A 217 5.36 1.17 24.30
C ARG A 217 6.28 1.36 25.50
N GLY A 218 5.75 1.69 26.67
CA GLY A 218 6.53 2.09 27.85
C GLY A 218 6.71 3.61 27.93
N GLU A 219 7.18 4.07 29.09
CA GLU A 219 7.28 5.49 29.45
C GLU A 219 8.48 6.19 28.77
N GLY A 220 8.38 7.53 28.61
CA GLY A 220 9.47 8.41 28.18
C GLY A 220 9.75 8.37 26.68
N ASN A 221 8.81 7.86 25.88
CA ASN A 221 9.06 7.59 24.46
C ASN A 221 8.37 8.56 23.50
N PHE A 222 7.23 9.14 23.89
CA PHE A 222 6.36 9.86 22.97
C PHE A 222 7.04 11.11 22.38
N ASP A 223 7.50 12.03 23.21
CA ASP A 223 8.06 13.29 22.75
C ASP A 223 9.35 13.08 21.94
N VAL A 224 10.20 12.13 22.35
CA VAL A 224 11.44 11.80 21.61
C VAL A 224 11.11 11.34 20.19
N VAL A 225 10.11 10.48 20.01
CA VAL A 225 9.73 9.99 18.68
C VAL A 225 9.11 11.10 17.85
N VAL A 226 8.27 11.97 18.45
CA VAL A 226 7.70 13.13 17.74
C VAL A 226 8.81 14.07 17.23
N GLU A 227 9.82 14.37 18.06
CA GLU A 227 10.99 15.18 17.63
C GLU A 227 11.76 14.51 16.48
N THR A 228 11.94 13.19 16.54
CA THR A 228 12.63 12.41 15.50
C THR A 228 11.85 12.47 14.18
N VAL A 229 10.52 12.31 14.21
CA VAL A 229 9.63 12.46 13.04
C VAL A 229 9.81 13.84 12.38
N VAL A 230 9.77 14.90 13.18
CA VAL A 230 9.92 16.28 12.68
C VAL A 230 11.27 16.49 12.02
N LYS A 231 12.37 16.00 12.63
CA LYS A 231 13.72 16.14 12.07
C LYS A 231 13.86 15.46 10.71
N PHE A 232 13.43 14.19 10.57
CA PHE A 232 13.51 13.47 9.29
C PHE A 232 12.67 14.14 8.20
N SER A 233 11.43 14.55 8.51
CA SER A 233 10.59 15.26 7.56
C SER A 233 11.22 16.56 7.08
N ASN A 234 11.85 17.35 7.99
CA ASN A 234 12.48 18.61 7.64
C ASN A 234 13.77 18.44 6.82
N LEU A 235 14.40 17.26 6.86
CA LEU A 235 15.53 16.90 5.99
C LEU A 235 15.08 16.39 4.61
N GLY A 236 13.77 16.34 4.32
CA GLY A 236 13.23 15.93 3.02
C GLY A 236 12.99 14.44 2.86
N VAL A 237 13.23 13.62 3.88
CA VAL A 237 12.93 12.19 3.85
C VAL A 237 11.41 11.99 3.89
N LYS A 238 10.87 11.16 2.99
CA LYS A 238 9.46 10.79 3.02
C LYS A 238 9.13 10.08 4.34
N THR A 239 8.42 10.77 5.21
CA THR A 239 8.22 10.36 6.60
C THR A 239 6.78 9.96 6.87
N SER A 240 6.58 8.86 7.58
CA SER A 240 5.27 8.42 8.03
C SER A 240 5.26 8.00 9.50
N VAL A 241 4.09 8.12 10.13
CA VAL A 241 3.81 7.62 11.48
C VAL A 241 2.80 6.49 11.36
N SER A 242 3.13 5.32 11.88
CA SER A 242 2.21 4.20 12.03
C SER A 242 1.70 4.13 13.47
N THR A 243 0.39 4.08 13.63
CA THR A 243 -0.26 3.98 14.95
C THR A 243 -1.09 2.71 15.03
N THR A 244 -0.80 1.90 16.05
CA THR A 244 -1.57 0.70 16.39
C THR A 244 -2.08 0.85 17.81
N PHE A 245 -3.29 1.33 17.97
CA PHE A 245 -3.95 1.36 19.27
C PHE A 245 -4.21 -0.06 19.80
N THR A 246 -4.39 -0.18 21.11
CA THR A 246 -4.97 -1.35 21.76
C THR A 246 -6.25 -0.93 22.47
N TYR A 247 -7.08 -1.87 22.92
CA TYR A 247 -8.26 -1.51 23.70
C TYR A 247 -7.94 -0.77 25.01
N GLU A 248 -6.71 -0.93 25.53
CA GLU A 248 -6.29 -0.31 26.79
C GLU A 248 -5.99 1.19 26.65
N ASN A 249 -5.71 1.68 25.44
CA ASN A 249 -5.37 3.08 25.19
C ASN A 249 -6.29 3.78 24.17
N LEU A 250 -7.35 3.13 23.74
CA LEU A 250 -8.47 3.72 23.02
C LEU A 250 -9.45 4.34 24.02
N GLU A 251 -9.45 5.66 24.11
CA GLU A 251 -10.34 6.46 24.97
C GLU A 251 -11.44 7.11 24.13
N ASP A 252 -12.47 7.63 24.80
CA ASP A 252 -13.64 8.23 24.12
C ASP A 252 -13.25 9.44 23.25
N ASP A 253 -12.25 10.22 23.70
CA ASP A 253 -11.73 11.44 23.03
C ASP A 253 -10.48 11.19 22.16
N THR A 254 -10.15 9.92 21.88
CA THR A 254 -8.95 9.55 21.08
C THR A 254 -8.97 10.19 19.70
N ASP A 255 -10.12 10.32 19.05
CA ASP A 255 -10.28 10.95 17.73
C ASP A 255 -9.91 12.43 17.75
N VAL A 256 -10.39 13.20 18.74
CA VAL A 256 -10.05 14.61 18.91
C VAL A 256 -8.55 14.79 19.16
N ARG A 257 -8.00 14.05 20.13
CA ARG A 257 -6.58 14.15 20.49
C ARG A 257 -5.65 13.65 19.39
N TYR A 258 -6.05 12.63 18.65
CA TYR A 258 -5.24 12.16 17.52
C TYR A 258 -5.20 13.20 16.40
N LYS A 259 -6.32 13.88 16.13
CA LYS A 259 -6.35 15.02 15.21
C LYS A 259 -5.44 16.15 15.66
N GLU A 260 -5.47 16.49 16.96
CA GLU A 260 -4.57 17.49 17.53
C GLU A 260 -3.09 17.12 17.34
N LEU A 261 -2.72 15.85 17.58
CA LEU A 261 -1.37 15.33 17.35
C LEU A 261 -0.96 15.48 15.88
N VAL A 262 -1.81 15.03 14.94
CA VAL A 262 -1.55 15.15 13.49
C VAL A 262 -1.31 16.59 13.08
N VAL A 263 -2.17 17.51 13.52
CA VAL A 263 -2.05 18.95 13.23
C VAL A 263 -0.79 19.54 13.86
N ALA A 264 -0.48 19.18 15.12
CA ALA A 264 0.71 19.66 15.82
C ALA A 264 2.01 19.24 15.14
N VAL A 265 2.11 17.99 14.68
CA VAL A 265 3.27 17.49 13.94
C VAL A 265 3.37 18.20 12.58
N ARG A 266 2.30 18.22 11.78
CA ARG A 266 2.30 18.85 10.45
C ARG A 266 2.66 20.33 10.47
N ARG A 267 2.32 21.08 11.53
CA ARG A 267 2.72 22.49 11.69
C ARG A 267 4.22 22.69 11.92
N ARG A 268 4.93 21.66 12.34
CA ARG A 268 6.37 21.69 12.66
C ARG A 268 7.23 21.13 11.53
N THR A 269 6.62 20.61 10.47
CA THR A 269 7.30 19.93 9.37
C THR A 269 7.19 20.75 8.08
N SER A 270 8.28 20.79 7.31
CA SER A 270 8.34 21.45 6.00
C SER A 270 7.75 20.57 4.89
N ASN A 271 7.73 19.26 5.10
CA ASN A 271 7.18 18.28 4.18
C ASN A 271 6.01 17.54 4.85
N GLU A 272 5.13 16.97 4.05
CA GLU A 272 4.00 16.23 4.56
C GLU A 272 4.45 14.97 5.33
N VAL A 273 3.88 14.77 6.51
CA VAL A 273 4.01 13.55 7.30
C VAL A 273 2.71 12.76 7.19
N PHE A 274 2.83 11.51 6.71
CA PHE A 274 1.70 10.62 6.54
C PHE A 274 1.39 9.86 7.82
N PHE A 275 0.15 9.91 8.28
CA PHE A 275 -0.31 9.18 9.46
C PHE A 275 -1.15 7.97 9.04
N LYS A 276 -0.74 6.78 9.49
CA LYS A 276 -1.38 5.51 9.14
C LYS A 276 -1.93 4.85 10.40
N LEU A 277 -3.21 4.49 10.39
CA LEU A 277 -3.86 3.74 11.46
C LEU A 277 -3.97 2.26 11.11
N SER A 278 -3.50 1.39 12.00
CA SER A 278 -3.68 -0.06 11.85
C SER A 278 -5.14 -0.43 12.06
N LYS A 279 -5.83 -0.82 11.00
CA LYS A 279 -7.26 -1.20 11.01
C LYS A 279 -7.50 -2.61 11.54
N LYS A 280 -6.43 -3.37 11.79
CA LYS A 280 -6.48 -4.73 12.35
C LYS A 280 -5.44 -4.85 13.45
N LEU A 281 -5.86 -5.36 14.60
CA LEU A 281 -4.98 -5.69 15.70
C LEU A 281 -4.57 -7.15 15.60
N LEU A 282 -3.29 -7.40 15.34
CA LEU A 282 -2.75 -8.75 15.23
C LEU A 282 -2.41 -9.32 16.61
N PRO A 283 -2.47 -10.65 16.79
CA PRO A 283 -1.95 -11.30 17.99
C PRO A 283 -0.48 -10.92 18.20
N GLY A 284 -0.15 -10.54 19.43
CA GLY A 284 1.18 -10.08 19.78
C GLY A 284 1.65 -10.59 21.13
N ARG A 285 2.61 -9.88 21.73
CA ARG A 285 3.19 -10.28 23.03
C ARG A 285 2.15 -10.44 24.13
N ASN A 286 1.30 -9.44 24.31
CA ASN A 286 0.24 -9.38 25.32
C ASN A 286 -1.11 -9.00 24.73
N VAL A 287 -1.27 -9.21 23.43
CA VAL A 287 -2.53 -8.96 22.72
C VAL A 287 -3.02 -10.28 22.16
N ASN A 288 -4.22 -10.64 22.55
CA ASN A 288 -4.99 -11.70 21.95
C ASN A 288 -6.42 -11.19 21.74
N ILE A 289 -6.94 -11.30 20.55
CA ILE A 289 -8.19 -10.68 20.15
C ILE A 289 -8.95 -11.62 19.21
N SER A 290 -10.24 -11.79 19.46
CA SER A 290 -11.11 -12.57 18.59
C SER A 290 -11.42 -11.84 17.27
N SER A 291 -11.94 -12.58 16.29
CA SER A 291 -12.36 -11.98 15.02
C SER A 291 -13.48 -10.94 15.19
N GLU A 292 -14.43 -11.20 16.09
CA GLU A 292 -15.52 -10.26 16.41
C GLU A 292 -15.00 -8.97 17.05
N GLU A 293 -14.07 -9.08 18.00
CA GLU A 293 -13.43 -7.93 18.62
C GLU A 293 -12.61 -7.13 17.59
N ASN A 294 -11.91 -7.81 16.67
CA ASN A 294 -11.16 -7.15 15.60
C ASN A 294 -12.08 -6.39 14.63
N GLU A 295 -13.29 -6.87 14.39
CA GLU A 295 -14.28 -6.14 13.58
C GLU A 295 -14.73 -4.85 14.28
N LYS A 296 -15.05 -4.91 15.57
CA LYS A 296 -15.38 -3.73 16.40
C LYS A 296 -14.23 -2.75 16.45
N TYR A 297 -13.01 -3.25 16.66
CA TYR A 297 -11.78 -2.47 16.62
C TYR A 297 -11.63 -1.74 15.27
N SER A 298 -11.71 -2.48 14.15
CA SER A 298 -11.60 -1.92 12.81
C SER A 298 -12.61 -0.80 12.56
N LYS A 299 -13.85 -0.96 13.03
CA LYS A 299 -14.90 0.06 12.92
C LYS A 299 -14.55 1.33 13.72
N ARG A 300 -14.04 1.18 14.94
CA ARG A 300 -13.61 2.32 15.78
C ARG A 300 -12.44 3.07 15.14
N ILE A 301 -11.42 2.35 14.63
CA ILE A 301 -10.26 2.96 13.97
C ILE A 301 -10.65 3.71 12.69
N LYS A 302 -11.55 3.16 11.88
CA LYS A 302 -12.10 3.86 10.70
C LYS A 302 -12.85 5.14 11.10
N GLY A 303 -13.55 5.13 12.23
CA GLY A 303 -14.19 6.32 12.78
C GLY A 303 -13.17 7.41 13.14
N ILE A 304 -12.05 7.04 13.78
CA ILE A 304 -10.96 7.99 14.09
C ILE A 304 -10.35 8.54 12.80
N GLU A 305 -10.03 7.68 11.83
CA GLU A 305 -9.47 8.09 10.53
C GLU A 305 -10.37 9.13 9.84
N SER A 306 -11.68 8.84 9.73
CA SER A 306 -12.64 9.76 9.12
C SER A 306 -12.87 11.06 9.91
N PHE A 307 -12.66 11.06 11.23
CA PHE A 307 -12.74 12.26 12.05
C PHE A 307 -11.52 13.16 11.85
N VAL A 308 -10.34 12.57 11.72
CA VAL A 308 -9.08 13.32 11.47
C VAL A 308 -9.10 13.94 10.09
N ASP A 309 -9.43 13.12 9.10
CA ASP A 309 -9.57 13.52 7.71
C ASP A 309 -10.74 12.74 7.07
N LYS A 310 -11.83 13.44 6.83
CA LYS A 310 -13.04 12.83 6.25
C LYS A 310 -12.83 12.30 4.83
N ASN A 311 -11.79 12.77 4.15
CA ASN A 311 -11.47 12.41 2.77
C ASN A 311 -10.33 11.39 2.67
N ALA A 312 -9.65 11.07 3.79
CA ALA A 312 -8.50 10.16 3.80
C ALA A 312 -8.78 8.79 3.12
N ASP A 313 -10.02 8.28 3.22
CA ASP A 313 -10.38 7.03 2.54
C ASP A 313 -10.35 7.16 1.02
N TYR A 314 -10.79 8.30 0.48
CA TYR A 314 -10.78 8.58 -0.96
C TYR A 314 -9.37 8.87 -1.46
N GLU A 315 -8.61 9.67 -0.73
CA GLU A 315 -7.22 9.99 -1.06
C GLU A 315 -6.34 8.75 -1.09
N ASN A 316 -6.42 7.92 -0.05
CA ASN A 316 -5.69 6.66 0.01
C ASN A 316 -6.12 5.69 -1.09
N PHE A 317 -7.40 5.68 -1.44
CA PHE A 317 -7.90 4.81 -2.50
C PHE A 317 -7.34 5.22 -3.87
N ILE A 318 -7.43 6.48 -4.25
CA ILE A 318 -6.89 7.00 -5.52
C ILE A 318 -5.36 6.86 -5.57
N ALA A 319 -4.65 7.19 -4.48
CA ALA A 319 -3.19 7.04 -4.39
C ALA A 319 -2.74 5.57 -4.58
N GLY A 320 -3.53 4.61 -4.08
CA GLY A 320 -3.28 3.18 -4.27
C GLY A 320 -3.68 2.64 -5.65
N HIS A 321 -4.37 3.44 -6.48
CA HIS A 321 -4.89 3.00 -7.78
C HIS A 321 -4.53 4.00 -8.89
N SER A 322 -3.23 4.18 -9.10
CA SER A 322 -2.73 4.98 -10.23
C SER A 322 -3.27 4.44 -11.55
N PRO A 323 -3.63 5.32 -12.49
CA PRO A 323 -4.15 4.89 -13.80
C PRO A 323 -3.21 3.90 -14.48
N ASN A 324 -3.77 2.79 -14.96
CA ASN A 324 -3.06 1.75 -15.73
C ASN A 324 -1.97 0.97 -14.95
N LEU A 325 -1.88 1.14 -13.63
CA LEU A 325 -1.02 0.36 -12.75
C LEU A 325 -1.77 -0.87 -12.23
N ILE A 326 -1.31 -2.05 -12.60
CA ILE A 326 -1.99 -3.32 -12.33
C ILE A 326 -1.35 -4.02 -11.15
N ALA A 327 -2.12 -4.24 -10.09
CA ALA A 327 -1.78 -5.13 -9.00
C ALA A 327 -2.47 -6.48 -9.17
N LYS A 328 -1.69 -7.56 -9.30
CA LYS A 328 -2.22 -8.93 -9.46
C LYS A 328 -2.32 -9.68 -8.15
N ASN A 329 -1.74 -9.14 -7.08
CA ASN A 329 -1.61 -9.82 -5.80
C ASN A 329 -1.43 -8.82 -4.66
N CYS A 330 -1.73 -9.24 -3.43
CA CYS A 330 -1.52 -8.46 -2.20
C CYS A 330 -0.04 -8.28 -1.79
N GLY A 331 0.91 -8.65 -2.65
CA GLY A 331 2.34 -8.67 -2.34
C GLY A 331 2.86 -10.03 -1.85
N LEU A 332 2.02 -11.08 -1.80
CA LEU A 332 2.50 -12.45 -1.58
C LEU A 332 3.47 -12.85 -2.69
N GLY A 333 4.57 -13.49 -2.33
CA GLY A 333 5.72 -13.73 -3.21
C GLY A 333 6.86 -12.74 -2.97
N GLY A 334 6.57 -11.56 -2.37
CA GLY A 334 7.60 -10.67 -1.86
C GLY A 334 8.37 -11.30 -0.71
N MET A 335 9.70 -11.25 -0.82
CA MET A 335 10.59 -11.95 0.11
C MET A 335 10.71 -11.22 1.45
N SER A 336 10.64 -11.97 2.54
CA SER A 336 10.95 -11.51 3.90
C SER A 336 12.02 -12.40 4.50
N ILE A 337 13.09 -11.82 5.01
CA ILE A 337 14.19 -12.55 5.63
C ILE A 337 14.25 -12.18 7.12
N ASN A 338 14.14 -13.21 7.96
CA ASN A 338 14.27 -13.04 9.41
C ASN A 338 15.75 -12.93 9.82
N ALA A 339 16.01 -12.47 11.03
CA ALA A 339 17.36 -12.24 11.56
C ALA A 339 18.27 -13.48 11.51
N ASP A 340 17.72 -14.69 11.57
CA ASP A 340 18.43 -15.96 11.46
C ASP A 340 18.62 -16.47 10.03
N GLY A 341 18.23 -15.70 9.03
CA GLY A 341 18.33 -16.05 7.62
C GLY A 341 17.15 -16.86 7.07
N SER A 342 16.16 -17.19 7.88
CA SER A 342 14.96 -17.89 7.42
C SER A 342 14.17 -17.01 6.44
N VAL A 343 13.74 -17.57 5.30
CA VAL A 343 13.05 -16.89 4.21
C VAL A 343 11.56 -17.18 4.22
N TYR A 344 10.78 -16.15 4.02
CA TYR A 344 9.32 -16.18 3.92
C TYR A 344 8.85 -15.37 2.71
N PHE A 345 7.68 -15.69 2.15
CA PHE A 345 7.11 -14.93 1.04
C PHE A 345 5.90 -14.07 1.44
N CYS A 346 5.89 -13.66 2.69
CA CYS A 346 4.96 -12.68 3.24
C CYS A 346 5.63 -11.96 4.42
N ASN A 347 5.34 -10.69 4.62
CA ASN A 347 5.83 -9.95 5.79
C ASN A 347 5.17 -10.38 7.12
N ARG A 348 4.09 -11.17 7.07
CA ARG A 348 3.45 -11.80 8.24
C ARG A 348 4.14 -13.13 8.57
N ILE A 349 5.44 -13.11 8.81
CA ILE A 349 6.31 -14.29 8.93
C ILE A 349 5.88 -15.31 10.01
N TYR A 350 5.10 -14.92 11.01
CA TYR A 350 4.58 -15.84 12.03
C TYR A 350 3.30 -16.58 11.64
N GLU A 351 2.69 -16.17 10.52
CA GLU A 351 1.46 -16.78 9.99
C GLU A 351 1.71 -17.66 8.77
N VAL A 352 2.96 -17.70 8.30
CA VAL A 352 3.41 -18.50 7.19
C VAL A 352 4.60 -19.36 7.60
N GLU A 353 4.88 -20.44 6.85
CA GLU A 353 6.05 -21.28 7.09
C GLU A 353 7.26 -20.75 6.33
N SER A 354 8.45 -21.02 6.89
CA SER A 354 9.72 -20.73 6.20
C SER A 354 9.90 -21.64 4.97
N TYR A 355 10.42 -21.04 3.91
CA TYR A 355 10.76 -21.73 2.66
C TYR A 355 12.23 -22.18 2.60
N GLY A 356 12.98 -22.01 3.66
CA GLY A 356 14.40 -22.34 3.77
C GLY A 356 15.21 -21.21 4.36
N ASN A 357 16.53 -21.28 4.18
CA ASN A 357 17.45 -20.32 4.75
C ASN A 357 18.42 -19.78 3.71
N VAL A 358 18.76 -18.51 3.77
CA VAL A 358 19.71 -17.85 2.85
C VAL A 358 21.14 -18.38 2.96
N LEU A 359 21.45 -19.14 4.02
CA LEU A 359 22.72 -19.84 4.17
C LEU A 359 22.75 -21.18 3.42
N GLU A 360 21.60 -21.69 2.98
CA GLU A 360 21.44 -22.96 2.27
C GLU A 360 21.26 -22.77 0.76
N HIS A 361 20.64 -21.69 0.34
CA HIS A 361 20.33 -21.37 -1.05
C HIS A 361 20.65 -19.91 -1.37
N PRO A 362 21.07 -19.60 -2.60
CA PRO A 362 21.32 -18.20 -3.03
C PRO A 362 20.02 -17.40 -3.14
N ILE A 363 20.11 -16.09 -3.08
CA ILE A 363 18.96 -15.18 -3.19
C ILE A 363 18.19 -15.37 -4.51
N SER A 364 18.89 -15.63 -5.61
CA SER A 364 18.27 -15.90 -6.92
C SER A 364 17.27 -17.07 -6.88
N TYR A 365 17.57 -18.13 -6.12
CA TYR A 365 16.63 -19.25 -5.90
C TYR A 365 15.32 -18.78 -5.25
N PHE A 366 15.44 -17.96 -4.19
CA PHE A 366 14.25 -17.43 -3.51
C PHE A 366 13.49 -16.40 -4.35
N MET A 367 14.19 -15.59 -5.15
CA MET A 367 13.55 -14.66 -6.08
C MET A 367 12.69 -15.39 -7.11
N GLU A 368 13.21 -16.45 -7.70
CA GLU A 368 12.46 -17.28 -8.65
C GLU A 368 11.26 -17.95 -7.98
N LYS A 369 11.45 -18.49 -6.78
CA LYS A 369 10.38 -19.09 -5.99
C LYS A 369 9.30 -18.08 -5.61
N GLY A 370 9.69 -16.88 -5.22
CA GLY A 370 8.77 -15.79 -4.94
C GLY A 370 7.95 -15.38 -6.15
N LYS A 371 8.57 -15.34 -7.34
CA LYS A 371 7.89 -15.08 -8.61
C LYS A 371 6.86 -16.18 -8.93
N GLU A 372 7.22 -17.46 -8.78
CA GLU A 372 6.29 -18.58 -8.96
C GLU A 372 5.07 -18.45 -8.04
N ILE A 373 5.29 -18.20 -6.74
CA ILE A 373 4.22 -18.02 -5.75
C ILE A 373 3.35 -16.81 -6.09
N HIS A 374 3.97 -15.70 -6.48
CA HIS A 374 3.24 -14.48 -6.88
C HIS A 374 2.31 -14.77 -8.05
N GLU A 375 2.79 -15.47 -9.08
CA GLU A 375 2.00 -15.81 -10.26
C GLU A 375 0.90 -16.84 -9.93
N GLU A 376 1.22 -17.93 -9.23
CA GLU A 376 0.24 -18.96 -8.85
C GLU A 376 -0.90 -18.40 -7.99
N THR A 377 -0.61 -17.39 -7.18
CA THR A 377 -1.60 -16.75 -6.27
C THR A 377 -2.16 -15.45 -6.81
N SER A 378 -1.86 -15.11 -8.07
CA SER A 378 -2.39 -13.91 -8.73
C SER A 378 -3.92 -13.99 -8.91
N VAL A 379 -4.55 -12.83 -9.06
CA VAL A 379 -6.01 -12.75 -9.33
C VAL A 379 -6.40 -13.41 -10.66
N ASP A 380 -5.46 -13.66 -11.55
CA ASP A 380 -5.68 -14.36 -12.81
C ASP A 380 -5.81 -15.87 -12.60
N ASN A 381 -5.22 -16.41 -11.53
CA ASN A 381 -5.12 -17.85 -11.26
C ASN A 381 -5.98 -18.33 -10.08
N VAL A 382 -6.68 -17.43 -9.38
CA VAL A 382 -7.50 -17.79 -8.22
C VAL A 382 -8.98 -17.51 -8.43
N GLU A 383 -9.84 -18.42 -7.94
CA GLU A 383 -11.29 -18.26 -8.03
C GLU A 383 -11.85 -17.47 -6.81
N PRO A 384 -12.90 -16.65 -7.01
CA PRO A 384 -13.57 -16.32 -8.29
C PRO A 384 -12.91 -15.14 -9.02
N CYS A 385 -11.70 -14.69 -8.59
CA CYS A 385 -11.07 -13.48 -9.09
C CYS A 385 -10.75 -13.53 -10.58
N SER A 386 -10.33 -14.68 -11.10
CA SER A 386 -9.92 -14.87 -12.50
C SER A 386 -10.99 -14.45 -13.51
N ARG A 387 -12.29 -14.47 -13.11
CA ARG A 387 -13.43 -14.05 -13.94
C ARG A 387 -14.07 -12.74 -13.48
N CYS A 388 -13.48 -12.07 -12.50
CA CYS A 388 -14.04 -10.85 -11.93
C CYS A 388 -13.54 -9.61 -12.68
N PHE A 389 -14.44 -8.74 -13.11
CA PHE A 389 -14.08 -7.49 -13.78
C PHE A 389 -13.41 -6.46 -12.85
N LEU A 390 -13.50 -6.67 -11.52
CA LEU A 390 -12.83 -5.84 -10.51
C LEU A 390 -11.47 -6.40 -10.09
N ARG A 391 -10.98 -7.49 -10.69
CA ARG A 391 -9.84 -8.27 -10.19
C ARG A 391 -8.58 -7.46 -9.93
N TYR A 392 -8.24 -6.54 -10.81
CA TYR A 392 -7.03 -5.72 -10.69
C TYR A 392 -7.19 -4.45 -9.87
N ILE A 393 -8.43 -4.08 -9.53
CA ILE A 393 -8.73 -2.97 -8.60
C ILE A 393 -8.85 -3.51 -7.17
N CYS A 394 -9.41 -4.72 -7.01
CA CYS A 394 -9.57 -5.39 -5.74
C CYS A 394 -8.30 -6.14 -5.28
N ASP A 395 -7.36 -6.46 -6.21
CA ASP A 395 -6.17 -7.32 -6.05
C ASP A 395 -6.44 -8.70 -5.39
N GLY A 396 -7.71 -9.05 -5.22
CA GLY A 396 -8.18 -10.29 -4.60
C GLY A 396 -8.16 -10.27 -3.07
N GLY A 397 -7.63 -9.23 -2.42
CA GLY A 397 -7.47 -9.16 -0.96
C GLY A 397 -6.32 -10.00 -0.40
N CYS A 398 -6.22 -10.06 0.92
CA CYS A 398 -5.13 -10.75 1.63
C CYS A 398 -5.20 -12.27 1.44
N ARG A 399 -4.15 -12.88 0.93
CA ARG A 399 -4.10 -14.32 0.71
C ARG A 399 -4.18 -15.15 1.99
N ILE A 400 -3.81 -14.57 3.13
CA ILE A 400 -3.89 -15.23 4.45
C ILE A 400 -5.30 -15.12 5.05
N ASP A 401 -5.93 -13.94 4.95
CA ASP A 401 -7.20 -13.67 5.62
C ASP A 401 -8.43 -14.00 4.77
N ASP A 402 -8.33 -13.84 3.45
CA ASP A 402 -9.47 -13.86 2.54
C ASP A 402 -9.61 -15.16 1.75
N PHE A 403 -8.67 -16.12 1.90
CA PHE A 403 -8.67 -17.36 1.14
C PHE A 403 -8.76 -18.59 2.03
N ASP A 404 -9.38 -19.64 1.50
CA ASP A 404 -9.36 -20.97 2.14
C ASP A 404 -8.06 -21.68 1.77
N PHE A 405 -7.18 -21.75 2.76
CA PHE A 405 -5.97 -22.55 2.68
C PHE A 405 -6.19 -23.84 3.48
N SER A 406 -6.11 -24.98 2.84
CA SER A 406 -6.05 -26.26 3.52
C SER A 406 -4.68 -26.48 4.18
N GLY A 407 -4.37 -25.70 5.22
CA GLY A 407 -3.11 -25.77 5.96
C GLY A 407 -2.32 -24.46 6.00
N LYS A 408 -1.18 -24.45 6.70
CA LYS A 408 -0.24 -23.33 6.68
C LYS A 408 0.37 -23.17 5.30
N LEU A 409 0.63 -21.92 4.90
CA LEU A 409 1.32 -21.55 3.66
C LEU A 409 2.70 -22.23 3.59
N LYS A 410 2.74 -23.50 3.20
CA LYS A 410 3.92 -24.28 2.84
C LYS A 410 4.10 -24.30 1.33
N ASN A 411 5.30 -24.63 0.91
CA ASN A 411 5.90 -24.83 -0.42
C ASN A 411 4.99 -25.04 -1.66
N THR A 412 3.68 -25.12 -1.54
CA THR A 412 2.72 -25.33 -2.62
C THR A 412 1.34 -24.78 -2.26
N VAL A 413 1.28 -23.52 -1.83
CA VAL A 413 -0.03 -22.98 -1.48
C VAL A 413 -0.71 -22.46 -2.72
N LYS A 414 -1.64 -23.23 -3.21
CA LYS A 414 -2.68 -22.73 -4.10
C LYS A 414 -3.82 -22.23 -3.21
N PRO A 415 -4.11 -20.92 -3.18
CA PRO A 415 -5.37 -20.47 -2.66
C PRO A 415 -6.44 -21.01 -3.58
N TYR A 416 -7.22 -21.98 -3.09
CA TYR A 416 -8.23 -22.64 -3.90
C TYR A 416 -9.40 -21.73 -4.19
N ARG A 417 -9.76 -20.89 -3.25
CA ARG A 417 -10.92 -20.02 -3.37
C ARG A 417 -10.88 -18.87 -2.40
N GLN A 418 -11.19 -17.68 -2.89
CA GLN A 418 -11.48 -16.55 -2.02
C GLN A 418 -12.82 -16.74 -1.34
N ILE A 419 -12.82 -16.72 0.01
CA ILE A 419 -14.01 -17.01 0.83
C ILE A 419 -14.76 -15.76 1.27
N THR A 420 -14.12 -14.59 1.20
CA THR A 420 -14.71 -13.32 1.66
C THR A 420 -15.34 -12.48 0.53
N CYS A 421 -15.29 -12.95 -0.73
CA CYS A 421 -15.88 -12.24 -1.86
C CYS A 421 -17.39 -12.39 -1.88
N THR A 422 -18.10 -11.30 -1.62
CA THR A 422 -19.56 -11.21 -1.70
C THR A 422 -19.97 -10.09 -2.65
N ASP A 423 -21.20 -10.14 -3.16
CA ASP A 423 -21.72 -9.06 -4.00
C ASP A 423 -21.82 -7.74 -3.24
N GLU A 424 -22.10 -7.78 -1.94
CA GLU A 424 -22.07 -6.60 -1.07
C GLU A 424 -20.63 -5.98 -1.01
N LYS A 425 -19.58 -6.81 -0.90
CA LYS A 425 -18.18 -6.33 -0.92
C LYS A 425 -17.83 -5.68 -2.26
N LYS A 426 -18.27 -6.28 -3.38
CA LYS A 426 -18.11 -5.70 -4.73
C LYS A 426 -18.84 -4.37 -4.86
N HIS A 427 -20.10 -4.32 -4.41
CA HIS A 427 -20.89 -3.08 -4.45
C HIS A 427 -20.26 -1.96 -3.62
N LYS A 428 -19.75 -2.26 -2.41
CA LYS A 428 -19.01 -1.29 -1.59
C LYS A 428 -17.76 -0.78 -2.28
N LEU A 429 -17.04 -1.65 -2.98
CA LEU A 429 -15.85 -1.26 -3.75
C LEU A 429 -16.24 -0.32 -4.90
N MET A 430 -17.25 -0.68 -5.70
CA MET A 430 -17.71 0.16 -6.81
C MET A 430 -18.21 1.53 -6.34
N LYS A 431 -18.96 1.55 -5.22
CA LYS A 431 -19.36 2.83 -4.61
C LYS A 431 -18.15 3.66 -4.19
N ARG A 432 -17.14 3.06 -3.56
CA ARG A 432 -15.90 3.74 -3.19
C ARG A 432 -15.14 4.27 -4.41
N MET A 433 -15.14 3.53 -5.54
CA MET A 433 -14.56 4.00 -6.81
C MET A 433 -15.26 5.27 -7.31
N ILE A 434 -16.59 5.33 -7.23
CA ILE A 434 -17.40 6.50 -7.62
C ILE A 434 -17.11 7.67 -6.66
N ASP A 435 -17.28 7.47 -5.36
CA ASP A 435 -17.12 8.52 -4.35
C ASP A 435 -15.68 9.12 -4.40
N SER A 436 -14.67 8.28 -4.64
CA SER A 436 -13.28 8.74 -4.78
C SER A 436 -13.04 9.48 -6.10
N PHE A 437 -13.66 9.04 -7.18
CA PHE A 437 -13.58 9.73 -8.46
C PHE A 437 -14.21 11.12 -8.37
N ASP A 438 -15.40 11.23 -7.81
CA ASP A 438 -16.12 12.50 -7.64
C ASP A 438 -15.36 13.48 -6.75
N TYR A 439 -14.70 12.97 -5.72
CA TYR A 439 -13.88 13.81 -4.84
C TYR A 439 -12.67 14.44 -5.56
N PHE A 440 -12.01 13.69 -6.48
CA PHE A 440 -10.79 14.14 -7.16
C PHE A 440 -11.04 14.83 -8.52
N TYR A 441 -12.15 14.49 -9.17
CA TYR A 441 -12.43 14.86 -10.55
C TYR A 441 -13.83 15.46 -10.68
N ASP A 442 -14.11 16.53 -9.93
CA ASP A 442 -15.33 17.31 -10.10
C ASP A 442 -15.20 18.18 -11.37
N PHE A 443 -15.75 17.69 -12.47
CA PHE A 443 -15.71 18.37 -13.78
C PHE A 443 -16.98 19.20 -14.04
N ASP A 444 -17.95 19.18 -13.11
CA ASP A 444 -19.23 19.87 -13.25
C ASP A 444 -19.27 21.20 -12.47
N SER A 445 -18.16 21.60 -11.81
CA SER A 445 -18.02 22.83 -11.03
C SER A 445 -17.48 24.01 -11.85
#